data_7d9d475a5c4d3b581904cf729a5763a2
#
_entry.id   7d9d475a5c4d3b581904cf729a5763a2
#
_cell.length_a   1.000
_cell.length_b   1.000
_cell.length_c   1.000
_cell.angle_alpha   90.00
_cell.angle_beta   90.00
_cell.angle_gamma   90.00
#
_symmetry.space_group_name_H-M   'P 1'
#
loop_
_entity.id
_entity.type
_entity.pdbx_description
1 polymer ?
#
loop_
_entity_poly.entity_id
_entity_poly.type
_entity_poly.pdbx_seq_one_letter_code
_entity_poly.pdbx_strand_id
1 'polypeptide(L)'
;MKCRFADINYEIKNIYPSLEKRCRDYLISENSECDESFVITEKDIDAEKNDGGFSRQYLEFIAACRKISNTLAFRNAFLLHSAVFDVDGVGIALAAVSGTGKTTHMLLWKELLGERLTIVNGDKPFVRFFESEPNTPYAYGTPWSGKENLSCNMRTPLRHICFIERAAENSCEPISANEAVNLLFKQLYIPKEPQAAASTLLLMDKLISSCKLWRIRCNMEISAAETAYKAIFKTPSPRGEG
;
A
#
# COMPACT_ATOMS: atom_id res chain seq x y z
N MET A 1 -9.47 2.80 21.49
CA MET A 1 -8.10 2.31 21.28
C MET A 1 -7.21 3.39 20.70
N LYS A 2 -5.93 3.41 21.06
CA LYS A 2 -4.93 4.29 20.45
C LYS A 2 -3.96 3.47 19.60
N CYS A 3 -3.69 3.90 18.38
CA CYS A 3 -2.86 3.17 17.43
C CYS A 3 -2.05 4.14 16.55
N ARG A 4 -0.97 3.62 15.95
CA ARG A 4 -0.11 4.37 15.05
C ARG A 4 -0.09 3.74 13.67
N PHE A 5 -0.43 4.51 12.64
CA PHE A 5 -0.34 4.13 11.24
C PHE A 5 0.42 5.21 10.47
N ALA A 6 1.40 4.82 9.69
CA ALA A 6 2.24 5.73 8.91
C ALA A 6 2.83 6.89 9.75
N ASP A 7 3.30 6.58 10.97
CA ASP A 7 3.81 7.54 11.96
C ASP A 7 2.81 8.65 12.34
N ILE A 8 1.52 8.38 12.27
CA ILE A 8 0.42 9.23 12.72
C ILE A 8 -0.31 8.50 13.85
N ASN A 9 -0.49 9.17 14.98
CA ASN A 9 -1.19 8.61 16.14
C ASN A 9 -2.69 8.90 16.05
N TYR A 10 -3.49 7.86 16.16
CA TYR A 10 -4.96 7.92 16.10
C TYR A 10 -5.58 7.48 17.42
N GLU A 11 -6.60 8.23 17.88
CA GLU A 11 -7.54 7.74 18.87
C GLU A 11 -8.84 7.33 18.18
N ILE A 12 -9.19 6.04 18.24
CA ILE A 12 -10.36 5.46 17.58
C ILE A 12 -11.32 4.94 18.65
N LYS A 13 -12.55 5.50 18.69
CA LYS A 13 -13.64 4.97 19.48
C LYS A 13 -14.42 3.98 18.61
N ASN A 14 -14.17 2.70 18.81
CA ASN A 14 -14.78 1.59 18.07
C ASN A 14 -15.98 1.00 18.84
N ILE A 15 -16.84 0.29 18.11
CA ILE A 15 -18.02 -0.40 18.66
C ILE A 15 -17.65 -1.84 19.04
N TYR A 16 -16.93 -2.54 18.18
CA TYR A 16 -16.61 -3.96 18.36
C TYR A 16 -15.14 -4.16 18.80
N PRO A 17 -14.88 -5.01 19.82
CA PRO A 17 -13.52 -5.32 20.27
C PRO A 17 -12.64 -5.98 19.19
N SER A 18 -13.26 -6.53 18.15
CA SER A 18 -12.54 -7.16 17.03
C SER A 18 -11.64 -6.19 16.25
N LEU A 19 -11.96 -4.89 16.21
CA LEU A 19 -11.12 -3.89 15.55
C LEU A 19 -9.77 -3.75 16.29
N GLU A 20 -9.80 -3.64 17.60
CA GLU A 20 -8.59 -3.55 18.43
C GLU A 20 -7.73 -4.81 18.28
N LYS A 21 -8.34 -5.99 18.29
CA LYS A 21 -7.65 -7.26 18.04
C LYS A 21 -6.94 -7.31 16.69
N ARG A 22 -7.56 -6.76 15.64
CA ARG A 22 -6.94 -6.68 14.31
C ARG A 22 -5.81 -5.66 14.24
N CYS A 23 -5.90 -4.61 15.03
CA CYS A 23 -4.89 -3.54 15.11
C CYS A 23 -3.82 -3.77 16.18
N ARG A 24 -3.79 -4.93 16.85
CA ARG A 24 -2.95 -5.20 18.03
C ARG A 24 -1.47 -4.83 17.84
N ASP A 25 -0.90 -5.10 16.66
CA ASP A 25 0.51 -4.86 16.36
C ASP A 25 0.80 -3.37 16.10
N TYR A 26 -0.23 -2.52 16.07
CA TYR A 26 -0.19 -1.07 15.83
C TYR A 26 -0.62 -0.26 17.05
N LEU A 27 -0.98 -0.92 18.16
CA LEU A 27 -1.41 -0.25 19.39
C LEU A 27 -0.24 0.53 20.01
N ILE A 28 -0.56 1.68 20.57
CA ILE A 28 0.37 2.54 21.33
C ILE A 28 -0.16 2.75 22.73
N SER A 29 0.68 3.34 23.61
CA SER A 29 0.29 3.64 24.97
C SER A 29 -0.96 4.51 25.05
N GLU A 30 -1.86 4.22 26.01
CA GLU A 30 -3.04 5.04 26.31
C GLU A 30 -2.70 6.50 26.67
N ASN A 31 -1.50 6.74 27.18
CA ASN A 31 -1.01 8.06 27.51
C ASN A 31 -0.39 8.82 26.32
N SER A 32 -0.31 8.19 25.12
CA SER A 32 0.23 8.85 23.94
C SER A 32 -0.70 9.99 23.47
N GLU A 33 -0.11 11.12 23.08
CA GLU A 33 -0.82 12.15 22.36
C GLU A 33 -1.22 11.66 20.97
N CYS A 34 -2.41 12.02 20.53
CA CYS A 34 -2.94 11.62 19.23
C CYS A 34 -3.04 12.82 18.29
N ASP A 35 -2.61 12.62 17.05
CA ASP A 35 -2.71 13.60 15.98
C ASP A 35 -4.14 13.76 15.45
N GLU A 36 -4.91 12.67 15.49
CA GLU A 36 -6.26 12.57 14.96
C GLU A 36 -7.14 11.74 15.91
N SER A 37 -8.41 12.12 16.02
CA SER A 37 -9.39 11.33 16.76
C SER A 37 -10.72 11.24 16.04
N PHE A 38 -11.37 10.06 16.09
CA PHE A 38 -12.71 9.89 15.55
C PHE A 38 -13.47 8.74 16.21
N VAL A 39 -14.80 8.80 16.06
CA VAL A 39 -15.73 7.76 16.51
C VAL A 39 -16.20 7.00 15.28
N ILE A 40 -16.23 5.66 15.34
CA ILE A 40 -16.92 4.85 14.36
C ILE A 40 -18.36 4.69 14.84
N THR A 41 -19.31 5.03 13.98
CA THR A 41 -20.74 4.96 14.26
C THR A 41 -21.39 3.83 13.47
N GLU A 42 -22.60 3.42 13.90
CA GLU A 42 -23.41 2.46 13.14
C GLU A 42 -23.66 2.92 11.69
N LYS A 43 -23.79 4.24 11.47
CA LYS A 43 -23.94 4.82 10.13
C LYS A 43 -22.68 4.61 9.27
N ASP A 44 -21.50 4.67 9.86
CA ASP A 44 -20.24 4.40 9.14
C ASP A 44 -20.16 2.94 8.71
N ILE A 45 -20.58 2.03 9.59
CA ILE A 45 -20.65 0.59 9.31
C ILE A 45 -21.70 0.28 8.24
N ASP A 46 -22.87 0.91 8.32
CA ASP A 46 -23.92 0.73 7.33
C ASP A 46 -23.52 1.24 5.93
N ALA A 47 -22.71 2.28 5.86
CA ALA A 47 -22.18 2.81 4.62
C ALA A 47 -21.21 1.85 3.89
N GLU A 48 -20.66 0.85 4.59
CA GLU A 48 -19.79 -0.20 4.01
C GLU A 48 -20.56 -1.45 3.57
N LYS A 49 -21.87 -1.52 3.80
CA LYS A 49 -22.68 -2.65 3.36
C LYS A 49 -22.66 -2.79 1.84
N ASN A 50 -22.43 -3.99 1.40
CA ASN A 50 -22.52 -4.42 0.01
C ASN A 50 -23.14 -5.82 -0.04
N ASP A 51 -23.32 -6.37 -1.24
CA ASP A 51 -23.92 -7.68 -1.47
C ASP A 51 -23.05 -8.86 -0.99
N GLY A 52 -21.87 -8.59 -0.44
CA GLY A 52 -20.89 -9.61 -0.02
C GLY A 52 -21.19 -10.29 1.33
N GLY A 53 -22.26 -9.93 2.05
CA GLY A 53 -22.67 -10.60 3.29
C GLY A 53 -21.66 -10.51 4.45
N PHE A 54 -20.83 -9.48 4.51
CA PHE A 54 -19.82 -9.31 5.55
C PHE A 54 -20.44 -9.04 6.94
N SER A 55 -19.78 -9.55 7.99
CA SER A 55 -20.19 -9.29 9.37
C SER A 55 -20.01 -7.80 9.73
N ARG A 56 -20.82 -7.30 10.68
CA ARG A 56 -20.72 -5.90 11.15
C ARG A 56 -19.33 -5.57 11.70
N GLN A 57 -18.66 -6.51 12.36
CA GLN A 57 -17.30 -6.38 12.84
C GLN A 57 -16.30 -6.16 11.69
N TYR A 58 -16.49 -6.84 10.57
CA TYR A 58 -15.62 -6.65 9.39
C TYR A 58 -15.93 -5.34 8.67
N LEU A 59 -17.21 -4.95 8.60
CA LEU A 59 -17.61 -3.65 8.06
C LEU A 59 -17.06 -2.49 8.91
N GLU A 60 -17.03 -2.62 10.26
CA GLU A 60 -16.35 -1.64 11.12
C GLU A 60 -14.85 -1.53 10.79
N PHE A 61 -14.19 -2.66 10.54
CA PHE A 61 -12.78 -2.67 10.15
C PHE A 61 -12.54 -1.94 8.81
N ILE A 62 -13.45 -2.07 7.83
CA ILE A 62 -13.39 -1.32 6.57
C ILE A 62 -13.70 0.17 6.82
N ALA A 63 -14.69 0.49 7.64
CA ALA A 63 -15.06 1.86 7.99
C ALA A 63 -13.90 2.60 8.67
N ALA A 64 -13.15 1.93 9.56
CA ALA A 64 -11.94 2.46 10.17
C ALA A 64 -10.89 2.81 9.12
N CYS A 65 -10.62 1.90 8.18
CA CYS A 65 -9.70 2.15 7.06
C CYS A 65 -10.09 3.40 6.27
N ARG A 66 -11.38 3.50 5.90
CA ARG A 66 -11.90 4.64 5.14
C ARG A 66 -11.77 5.95 5.91
N LYS A 67 -12.11 5.97 7.20
CA LYS A 67 -11.99 7.19 8.04
C LYS A 67 -10.53 7.65 8.13
N ILE A 68 -9.59 6.74 8.39
CA ILE A 68 -8.17 7.05 8.40
C ILE A 68 -7.72 7.57 7.04
N SER A 69 -8.10 6.89 5.95
CA SER A 69 -7.69 7.27 4.60
C SER A 69 -8.16 8.67 4.19
N ASN A 70 -9.29 9.15 4.74
CA ASN A 70 -9.76 10.52 4.51
C ASN A 70 -8.87 11.58 5.15
N THR A 71 -8.11 11.26 6.20
CA THR A 71 -7.22 12.22 6.90
C THR A 71 -5.79 12.19 6.38
N LEU A 72 -5.38 11.10 5.72
CA LEU A 72 -4.00 10.89 5.30
C LEU A 72 -3.45 12.01 4.42
N ALA A 73 -4.26 12.54 3.49
CA ALA A 73 -3.82 13.56 2.54
C ALA A 73 -3.32 14.85 3.22
N PHE A 74 -3.89 15.22 4.37
CA PHE A 74 -3.45 16.36 5.19
C PHE A 74 -2.16 16.10 5.98
N ARG A 75 -1.66 14.87 5.94
CA ARG A 75 -0.43 14.40 6.60
C ARG A 75 0.63 13.92 5.58
N ASN A 76 0.54 14.39 4.33
CA ASN A 76 1.40 13.98 3.22
C ASN A 76 1.40 12.45 2.98
N ALA A 77 0.25 11.80 3.18
CA ALA A 77 0.09 10.36 3.05
C ALA A 77 -1.18 10.00 2.27
N PHE A 78 -1.26 8.78 1.80
CA PHE A 78 -2.44 8.23 1.10
C PHE A 78 -2.46 6.71 1.16
N LEU A 79 -3.62 6.11 0.90
CA LEU A 79 -3.78 4.67 0.75
C LEU A 79 -3.54 4.27 -0.71
N LEU A 80 -2.67 3.29 -0.89
CA LEU A 80 -2.39 2.66 -2.19
C LEU A 80 -2.89 1.20 -2.19
N HIS A 81 -3.74 0.83 -3.13
CA HIS A 81 -4.15 -0.56 -3.32
C HIS A 81 -3.06 -1.34 -4.06
N SER A 82 -2.11 -1.86 -3.33
CA SER A 82 -0.96 -2.60 -3.85
C SER A 82 -0.47 -3.64 -2.84
N ALA A 83 0.24 -4.65 -3.31
CA ALA A 83 1.07 -5.46 -2.42
C ALA A 83 2.47 -4.84 -2.36
N VAL A 84 3.00 -4.64 -1.15
CA VAL A 84 4.34 -4.06 -0.95
C VAL A 84 5.22 -5.03 -0.18
N PHE A 85 6.44 -5.20 -0.66
CA PHE A 85 7.49 -5.93 0.03
C PHE A 85 8.82 -5.17 -0.06
N ASP A 86 9.69 -5.48 0.86
CA ASP A 86 11.07 -4.99 0.95
C ASP A 86 12.04 -6.08 0.51
N VAL A 87 13.03 -5.72 -0.29
CA VAL A 87 14.17 -6.57 -0.63
C VAL A 87 15.44 -5.82 -0.27
N ASP A 88 16.09 -6.25 0.80
CA ASP A 88 17.37 -5.68 1.28
C ASP A 88 17.32 -4.14 1.43
N GLY A 89 16.22 -3.58 1.95
CA GLY A 89 16.00 -2.13 2.15
C GLY A 89 15.44 -1.39 0.94
N VAL A 90 15.02 -2.10 -0.10
CA VAL A 90 14.39 -1.54 -1.31
C VAL A 90 12.93 -1.95 -1.39
N GLY A 91 12.03 -1.01 -1.19
CA GLY A 91 10.58 -1.23 -1.29
C GLY A 91 10.09 -1.34 -2.73
N ILE A 92 9.28 -2.35 -3.00
CA ILE A 92 8.65 -2.63 -4.29
C ILE A 92 7.14 -2.75 -4.08
N ALA A 93 6.36 -1.96 -4.83
CA ALA A 93 4.90 -2.06 -4.88
C ALA A 93 4.45 -2.81 -6.14
N LEU A 94 3.63 -3.83 -5.96
CA LEU A 94 2.93 -4.52 -7.04
C LEU A 94 1.51 -3.96 -7.13
N ALA A 95 1.18 -3.31 -8.21
CA ALA A 95 -0.11 -2.69 -8.49
C ALA A 95 -0.82 -3.42 -9.63
N ALA A 96 -2.09 -3.74 -9.44
CA ALA A 96 -2.92 -4.37 -10.47
C ALA A 96 -4.40 -4.32 -10.08
N VAL A 97 -5.29 -4.51 -11.03
CA VAL A 97 -6.71 -4.71 -10.76
C VAL A 97 -6.90 -5.92 -9.82
N SER A 98 -7.93 -5.87 -8.97
CA SER A 98 -8.23 -6.98 -8.06
C SER A 98 -8.34 -8.31 -8.82
N GLY A 99 -7.78 -9.38 -8.26
CA GLY A 99 -7.79 -10.71 -8.88
C GLY A 99 -6.75 -10.94 -9.99
N THR A 100 -5.93 -9.95 -10.36
CA THR A 100 -4.88 -10.12 -11.41
C THR A 100 -3.75 -11.06 -10.98
N GLY A 101 -3.44 -11.15 -9.67
CA GLY A 101 -2.39 -12.03 -9.16
C GLY A 101 -1.28 -11.33 -8.37
N LYS A 102 -1.54 -10.12 -7.80
CA LYS A 102 -0.56 -9.40 -6.93
C LYS A 102 0.03 -10.29 -5.85
N THR A 103 -0.84 -10.93 -5.05
CA THR A 103 -0.43 -11.81 -3.95
C THR A 103 0.37 -12.99 -4.47
N THR A 104 -0.07 -13.63 -5.55
CA THR A 104 0.65 -14.75 -6.17
C THR A 104 2.05 -14.33 -6.57
N HIS A 105 2.19 -13.22 -7.29
CA HIS A 105 3.49 -12.73 -7.73
C HIS A 105 4.40 -12.33 -6.56
N MET A 106 3.84 -11.70 -5.51
CA MET A 106 4.58 -11.41 -4.28
C MET A 106 5.09 -12.69 -3.59
N LEU A 107 4.28 -13.75 -3.55
CA LEU A 107 4.69 -15.04 -2.97
C LEU A 107 5.77 -15.74 -3.81
N LEU A 108 5.73 -15.62 -5.14
CA LEU A 108 6.83 -16.09 -6.00
C LEU A 108 8.14 -15.35 -5.72
N TRP A 109 8.10 -14.05 -5.45
CA TRP A 109 9.27 -13.31 -5.00
C TRP A 109 9.77 -13.80 -3.63
N LYS A 110 8.86 -14.09 -2.70
CA LYS A 110 9.23 -14.62 -1.38
C LYS A 110 9.85 -16.01 -1.48
N GLU A 111 9.34 -16.86 -2.37
CA GLU A 111 9.92 -18.15 -2.68
C GLU A 111 11.34 -18.03 -3.27
N LEU A 112 11.53 -17.10 -4.22
CA LEU A 112 12.80 -16.85 -4.88
C LEU A 112 13.88 -16.31 -3.94
N LEU A 113 13.52 -15.37 -3.04
CA LEU A 113 14.48 -14.59 -2.26
C LEU A 113 14.58 -15.00 -0.78
N GLY A 114 13.64 -15.81 -0.30
CA GLY A 114 13.67 -16.32 1.09
C GLY A 114 13.69 -15.18 2.10
N GLU A 115 14.63 -15.20 3.02
CA GLU A 115 14.76 -14.24 4.13
C GLU A 115 15.16 -12.83 3.69
N ARG A 116 15.67 -12.66 2.47
CA ARG A 116 15.98 -11.34 1.91
C ARG A 116 14.74 -10.50 1.61
N LEU A 117 13.57 -11.13 1.54
CA LEU A 117 12.31 -10.44 1.28
C LEU A 117 11.45 -10.41 2.54
N THR A 118 11.00 -9.22 2.92
CA THR A 118 9.99 -9.01 3.96
C THR A 118 8.71 -8.45 3.34
N ILE A 119 7.57 -9.10 3.59
CA ILE A 119 6.28 -8.59 3.15
C ILE A 119 5.86 -7.45 4.09
N VAL A 120 5.73 -6.25 3.53
CA VAL A 120 5.29 -5.05 4.27
C VAL A 120 3.77 -5.00 4.38
N ASN A 121 3.07 -5.21 3.26
CA ASN A 121 1.61 -5.26 3.22
C ASN A 121 1.09 -5.93 1.95
N GLY A 122 0.10 -6.81 2.06
CA GLY A 122 -0.44 -7.58 0.94
C GLY A 122 -1.53 -6.87 0.12
N ASP A 123 -2.11 -5.73 0.59
CA ASP A 123 -3.29 -5.16 -0.07
C ASP A 123 -3.43 -3.64 0.02
N LYS A 124 -3.33 -3.05 1.23
CA LYS A 124 -3.61 -1.63 1.49
C LYS A 124 -2.53 -0.96 2.34
N PRO A 125 -1.28 -0.87 1.85
CA PRO A 125 -0.26 -0.06 2.51
C PRO A 125 -0.66 1.42 2.51
N PHE A 126 -0.18 2.16 3.52
CA PHE A 126 -0.17 3.60 3.47
C PHE A 126 1.18 4.07 2.94
N VAL A 127 1.16 5.07 2.07
CA VAL A 127 2.37 5.69 1.53
C VAL A 127 2.46 7.11 2.08
N ARG A 128 3.62 7.50 2.62
CA ARG A 128 3.85 8.82 3.20
C ARG A 128 5.15 9.43 2.72
N PHE A 129 5.12 10.76 2.52
CA PHE A 129 6.29 11.60 2.28
C PHE A 129 6.61 12.43 3.53
N PHE A 130 7.89 12.68 3.77
CA PHE A 130 8.37 13.55 4.83
C PHE A 130 9.01 14.81 4.24
N GLU A 131 8.91 15.92 4.96
CA GLU A 131 9.55 17.18 4.54
C GLU A 131 11.07 17.08 4.56
N SER A 132 11.63 16.30 5.50
CA SER A 132 13.06 16.03 5.60
C SER A 132 13.61 15.20 4.44
N GLU A 133 12.75 14.39 3.80
CA GLU A 133 13.13 13.51 2.70
C GLU A 133 12.06 13.59 1.59
N PRO A 134 11.92 14.76 0.94
CA PRO A 134 10.76 15.05 0.09
C PRO A 134 10.66 14.15 -1.14
N ASN A 135 11.75 13.52 -1.58
CA ASN A 135 11.79 12.65 -2.76
C ASN A 135 11.80 11.15 -2.42
N THR A 136 11.62 10.80 -1.14
CA THR A 136 11.58 9.41 -0.70
C THR A 136 10.20 9.09 -0.14
N PRO A 137 9.31 8.43 -0.91
CA PRO A 137 8.08 7.88 -0.37
C PRO A 137 8.39 6.66 0.50
N TYR A 138 7.70 6.54 1.64
CA TYR A 138 7.78 5.37 2.51
C TYR A 138 6.45 4.63 2.47
N ALA A 139 6.50 3.34 2.18
CA ALA A 139 5.35 2.46 2.29
C ALA A 139 5.31 1.78 3.67
N TYR A 140 4.14 1.79 4.29
CA TYR A 140 3.91 1.27 5.64
C TYR A 140 2.99 0.07 5.61
N GLY A 141 3.32 -0.93 6.43
CA GLY A 141 2.39 -1.98 6.75
C GLY A 141 1.17 -1.46 7.51
N THR A 142 0.03 -2.10 7.28
CA THR A 142 -1.25 -1.78 7.90
C THR A 142 -1.99 -3.07 8.23
N PRO A 143 -2.96 -3.08 9.14
CA PRO A 143 -3.77 -4.27 9.38
C PRO A 143 -4.68 -4.64 8.19
N TRP A 144 -4.88 -3.72 7.24
CA TRP A 144 -5.67 -3.96 6.01
C TRP A 144 -4.82 -4.61 4.92
N SER A 145 -4.50 -5.88 5.09
CA SER A 145 -3.51 -6.62 4.29
C SER A 145 -4.10 -7.70 3.37
N GLY A 146 -5.41 -7.65 3.14
CA GLY A 146 -6.11 -8.61 2.30
C GLY A 146 -6.51 -9.89 3.04
N LYS A 147 -6.91 -10.90 2.28
CA LYS A 147 -7.43 -12.17 2.83
C LYS A 147 -6.35 -13.01 3.50
N GLU A 148 -5.15 -12.94 3.00
CA GLU A 148 -3.98 -13.68 3.47
C GLU A 148 -3.39 -13.11 4.77
N ASN A 149 -3.83 -11.91 5.19
CA ASN A 149 -3.35 -11.19 6.37
C ASN A 149 -1.81 -11.03 6.41
N LEU A 150 -1.20 -10.84 5.26
CA LEU A 150 0.24 -10.67 5.11
C LEU A 150 0.61 -9.20 5.35
N SER A 151 1.07 -8.87 6.54
CA SER A 151 1.62 -7.55 6.85
C SER A 151 2.60 -7.61 8.02
N CYS A 152 3.46 -6.59 8.07
CA CYS A 152 4.39 -6.35 9.16
C CYS A 152 4.31 -4.86 9.55
N ASN A 153 4.30 -4.55 10.85
CA ASN A 153 4.33 -3.17 11.33
C ASN A 153 5.73 -2.57 11.13
N MET A 154 6.03 -2.24 9.88
CA MET A 154 7.27 -1.61 9.45
C MET A 154 7.04 -0.62 8.33
N ARG A 155 8.07 0.15 7.99
CA ARG A 155 8.12 0.95 6.76
C ARG A 155 9.32 0.58 5.90
N THR A 156 9.21 0.85 4.60
CA THR A 156 10.30 0.70 3.63
C THR A 156 10.32 1.89 2.67
N PRO A 157 11.50 2.40 2.25
CA PRO A 157 11.58 3.40 1.20
C PRO A 157 11.11 2.78 -0.13
N LEU A 158 10.00 3.28 -0.67
CA LEU A 158 9.41 2.76 -1.90
C LEU A 158 10.20 3.28 -3.10
N ARG A 159 10.86 2.37 -3.85
CA ARG A 159 11.72 2.71 -4.99
C ARG A 159 11.16 2.27 -6.32
N HIS A 160 10.31 1.24 -6.33
CA HIS A 160 9.77 0.67 -7.55
C HIS A 160 8.26 0.48 -7.45
N ILE A 161 7.54 0.83 -8.53
CA ILE A 161 6.13 0.51 -8.71
C ILE A 161 6.02 -0.36 -9.96
N CYS A 162 5.46 -1.54 -9.80
CA CYS A 162 5.34 -2.56 -10.82
C CYS A 162 3.87 -2.82 -11.12
N PHE A 163 3.43 -2.55 -12.33
CA PHE A 163 2.08 -2.85 -12.80
C PHE A 163 2.04 -4.24 -13.42
N ILE A 164 1.23 -5.13 -12.82
CA ILE A 164 1.13 -6.53 -13.22
C ILE A 164 0.01 -6.71 -14.24
N GLU A 165 0.34 -7.40 -15.33
CA GLU A 165 -0.57 -7.88 -16.38
C GLU A 165 -0.38 -9.39 -16.57
N ARG A 166 -1.46 -10.13 -16.77
CA ARG A 166 -1.37 -11.56 -17.08
C ARG A 166 -0.89 -11.78 -18.51
N ALA A 167 0.07 -12.67 -18.68
CA ALA A 167 0.58 -13.08 -19.98
C ALA A 167 1.08 -14.54 -19.94
N ALA A 168 1.20 -15.18 -21.09
CA ALA A 168 1.80 -16.49 -21.21
C ALA A 168 3.33 -16.43 -21.04
N GLU A 169 3.94 -15.38 -21.59
CA GLU A 169 5.39 -15.14 -21.53
C GLU A 169 5.70 -14.06 -20.50
N ASN A 170 6.81 -14.23 -19.77
CA ASN A 170 7.27 -13.33 -18.74
C ASN A 170 8.12 -12.19 -19.33
N SER A 171 7.77 -10.94 -19.02
CA SER A 171 8.58 -9.77 -19.33
C SER A 171 8.48 -8.71 -18.23
N CYS A 172 9.53 -7.90 -18.09
CA CYS A 172 9.55 -6.76 -17.20
C CYS A 172 10.28 -5.62 -17.89
N GLU A 173 9.59 -4.52 -18.14
CA GLU A 173 10.09 -3.36 -18.87
C GLU A 173 9.77 -2.05 -18.15
N PRO A 174 10.63 -1.02 -18.22
CA PRO A 174 10.30 0.29 -17.71
C PRO A 174 9.15 0.91 -18.52
N ILE A 175 8.29 1.69 -17.84
CA ILE A 175 7.25 2.48 -18.49
C ILE A 175 7.40 3.96 -18.18
N SER A 176 6.81 4.79 -19.05
CA SER A 176 6.80 6.24 -18.88
C SER A 176 5.85 6.68 -17.76
N ALA A 177 6.07 7.90 -17.23
CA ALA A 177 5.15 8.53 -16.28
C ALA A 177 3.73 8.64 -16.84
N ASN A 178 3.59 9.00 -18.13
CA ASN A 178 2.28 9.13 -18.78
C ASN A 178 1.50 7.82 -18.81
N GLU A 179 2.16 6.69 -19.05
CA GLU A 179 1.52 5.37 -18.99
C GLU A 179 1.11 5.02 -17.56
N ALA A 180 1.94 5.34 -16.58
CA ALA A 180 1.71 5.02 -15.18
C ALA A 180 0.56 5.80 -14.56
N VAL A 181 0.29 7.04 -14.96
CA VAL A 181 -0.78 7.90 -14.39
C VAL A 181 -2.12 7.16 -14.34
N ASN A 182 -2.59 6.65 -15.48
CA ASN A 182 -3.88 5.97 -15.55
C ASN A 182 -3.92 4.64 -14.78
N LEU A 183 -2.79 3.93 -14.71
CA LEU A 183 -2.67 2.66 -14.00
C LEU A 183 -2.67 2.92 -12.49
N LEU A 184 -1.91 3.91 -12.03
CA LEU A 184 -1.78 4.25 -10.62
C LEU A 184 -3.06 4.89 -10.06
N PHE A 185 -3.71 5.78 -10.83
CA PHE A 185 -4.96 6.43 -10.44
C PHE A 185 -6.04 5.43 -10.01
N LYS A 186 -6.14 4.29 -10.71
CA LYS A 186 -7.08 3.20 -10.40
C LYS A 186 -6.77 2.45 -9.10
N GLN A 187 -5.59 2.66 -8.55
CA GLN A 187 -5.11 1.99 -7.33
C GLN A 187 -5.12 2.92 -6.10
N LEU A 188 -5.48 4.20 -6.29
CA LEU A 188 -5.54 5.15 -5.19
C LEU A 188 -6.91 5.17 -4.53
N TYR A 189 -6.93 5.31 -3.22
CA TYR A 189 -8.10 5.79 -2.53
C TYR A 189 -8.18 7.31 -2.65
N ILE A 190 -9.21 7.81 -3.33
CA ILE A 190 -9.46 9.25 -3.46
C ILE A 190 -10.54 9.66 -2.46
N PRO A 191 -10.23 10.50 -1.46
CA PRO A 191 -11.21 11.04 -0.53
C PRO A 191 -12.32 11.82 -1.26
N LYS A 192 -13.53 11.86 -0.67
CA LYS A 192 -14.65 12.64 -1.24
C LYS A 192 -14.52 14.15 -0.99
N GLU A 193 -13.77 14.54 0.03
CA GLU A 193 -13.52 15.94 0.35
C GLU A 193 -12.59 16.54 -0.71
N PRO A 194 -12.96 17.67 -1.37
CA PRO A 194 -12.24 18.18 -2.54
C PRO A 194 -10.77 18.52 -2.28
N GLN A 195 -10.47 19.13 -1.12
CA GLN A 195 -9.09 19.48 -0.78
C GLN A 195 -8.22 18.25 -0.54
N ALA A 196 -8.75 17.25 0.17
CA ALA A 196 -8.06 15.98 0.38
C ALA A 196 -7.86 15.21 -0.94
N ALA A 197 -8.86 15.23 -1.83
CA ALA A 197 -8.74 14.66 -3.17
C ALA A 197 -7.63 15.33 -3.99
N ALA A 198 -7.60 16.67 -4.03
CA ALA A 198 -6.56 17.42 -4.73
C ALA A 198 -5.17 17.12 -4.16
N SER A 199 -5.02 17.11 -2.82
CA SER A 199 -3.77 16.75 -2.16
C SER A 199 -3.33 15.33 -2.50
N THR A 200 -4.26 14.36 -2.53
CA THR A 200 -3.95 12.97 -2.92
C THR A 200 -3.43 12.89 -4.35
N LEU A 201 -3.99 13.65 -5.29
CA LEU A 201 -3.53 13.68 -6.68
C LEU A 201 -2.13 14.30 -6.81
N LEU A 202 -1.82 15.36 -6.04
CA LEU A 202 -0.47 15.92 -5.99
C LEU A 202 0.55 14.92 -5.42
N LEU A 203 0.16 14.15 -4.40
CA LEU A 203 1.00 13.10 -3.84
C LEU A 203 1.20 11.93 -4.83
N MET A 204 0.19 11.62 -5.66
CA MET A 204 0.34 10.65 -6.74
C MET A 204 1.38 11.09 -7.78
N ASP A 205 1.33 12.34 -8.19
CA ASP A 205 2.31 12.94 -9.13
C ASP A 205 3.73 12.87 -8.56
N LYS A 206 3.85 13.19 -7.27
CA LYS A 206 5.10 13.09 -6.55
C LYS A 206 5.60 11.64 -6.45
N LEU A 207 4.71 10.67 -6.23
CA LEU A 207 5.05 9.25 -6.21
C LEU A 207 5.58 8.76 -7.55
N ILE A 208 4.91 9.13 -8.65
CA ILE A 208 5.33 8.81 -10.03
C ILE A 208 6.74 9.35 -10.31
N SER A 209 7.01 10.58 -9.86
CA SER A 209 8.31 11.23 -10.07
C SER A 209 9.44 10.67 -9.19
N SER A 210 9.09 10.06 -8.06
CA SER A 210 10.05 9.55 -7.06
C SER A 210 10.42 8.08 -7.24
N CYS A 211 9.64 7.31 -7.99
CA CYS A 211 9.82 5.88 -8.16
C CYS A 211 10.19 5.50 -9.60
N LYS A 212 10.89 4.37 -9.76
CA LYS A 212 11.02 3.70 -11.05
C LYS A 212 9.74 2.92 -11.34
N LEU A 213 9.24 3.02 -12.55
CA LEU A 213 7.95 2.49 -12.98
C LEU A 213 8.15 1.33 -13.95
N TRP A 214 7.47 0.22 -13.71
CA TRP A 214 7.66 -1.01 -14.46
C TRP A 214 6.32 -1.61 -14.88
N ARG A 215 6.30 -2.22 -16.05
CA ARG A 215 5.24 -3.16 -16.45
C ARG A 215 5.79 -4.57 -16.36
N ILE A 216 5.09 -5.42 -15.61
CA ILE A 216 5.39 -6.84 -15.51
C ILE A 216 4.27 -7.60 -16.19
N ARG A 217 4.56 -8.24 -17.33
CA ARG A 217 3.69 -9.25 -17.93
C ARG A 217 4.15 -10.60 -17.43
N CYS A 218 3.25 -11.39 -16.87
CA CYS A 218 3.68 -12.63 -16.21
C CYS A 218 2.61 -13.72 -16.17
N ASN A 219 3.09 -14.95 -16.13
CA ASN A 219 2.37 -16.14 -15.74
C ASN A 219 2.48 -16.38 -14.21
N MET A 220 2.17 -17.59 -13.75
CA MET A 220 2.15 -17.94 -12.31
C MET A 220 3.34 -18.81 -11.90
N GLU A 221 4.42 -18.85 -12.68
CA GLU A 221 5.62 -19.65 -12.42
C GLU A 221 6.70 -18.80 -11.75
N ILE A 222 7.65 -19.46 -11.07
CA ILE A 222 8.78 -18.80 -10.40
C ILE A 222 9.62 -17.94 -11.36
N SER A 223 9.70 -18.34 -12.62
CA SER A 223 10.37 -17.59 -13.70
C SER A 223 9.83 -16.17 -13.90
N ALA A 224 8.57 -15.90 -13.48
CA ALA A 224 8.00 -14.56 -13.49
C ALA A 224 8.70 -13.63 -12.47
N ALA A 225 8.95 -14.13 -11.27
CA ALA A 225 9.69 -13.38 -10.24
C ALA A 225 11.16 -13.23 -10.63
N GLU A 226 11.79 -14.26 -11.20
CA GLU A 226 13.18 -14.19 -11.70
C GLU A 226 13.35 -13.12 -12.77
N THR A 227 12.42 -13.06 -13.72
CA THR A 227 12.42 -12.08 -14.82
C THR A 227 12.32 -10.65 -14.26
N ALA A 228 11.38 -10.43 -13.35
CA ALA A 228 11.21 -9.13 -12.73
C ALA A 228 12.42 -8.74 -11.86
N TYR A 229 12.97 -9.66 -11.07
CA TYR A 229 14.16 -9.43 -10.27
C TYR A 229 15.38 -9.04 -11.12
N LYS A 230 15.63 -9.75 -12.22
CA LYS A 230 16.73 -9.45 -13.15
C LYS A 230 16.59 -8.05 -13.75
N ALA A 231 15.38 -7.66 -14.18
CA ALA A 231 15.13 -6.35 -14.75
C ALA A 231 15.33 -5.23 -13.72
N ILE A 232 14.80 -5.38 -12.51
CA ILE A 232 14.79 -4.33 -11.48
C ILE A 232 16.18 -4.15 -10.84
N PHE A 233 16.91 -5.24 -10.55
CA PHE A 233 18.14 -5.20 -9.76
C PHE A 233 19.43 -5.43 -10.56
N LYS A 234 19.40 -6.06 -11.73
CA LYS A 234 20.57 -6.39 -12.52
C LYS A 234 20.74 -5.59 -13.79
N THR A 235 19.74 -4.82 -14.20
CA THR A 235 19.88 -3.88 -15.31
C THR A 235 20.65 -2.65 -14.82
N PRO A 236 21.79 -2.30 -15.45
CA PRO A 236 22.50 -1.05 -15.14
C PRO A 236 21.53 0.13 -15.29
N SER A 237 21.58 1.10 -14.36
CA SER A 237 20.78 2.31 -14.48
C SER A 237 21.11 3.01 -15.80
N PRO A 238 20.13 3.37 -16.65
CA PRO A 238 20.41 4.09 -17.90
C PRO A 238 20.85 5.55 -17.68
N ARG A 239 21.07 5.97 -16.46
CA ARG A 239 21.66 7.27 -16.16
C ARG A 239 23.17 7.09 -16.03
N GLY A 240 23.81 7.18 -17.18
CA GLY A 240 25.24 7.46 -17.27
C GLY A 240 25.58 8.79 -16.62
N GLU A 241 26.72 8.76 -16.07
CA GLU A 241 27.69 9.80 -15.81
C GLU A 241 27.42 11.13 -16.53
N GLY A 242 27.41 12.18 -15.74
CA GLY A 242 27.39 13.57 -16.16
C GLY A 242 27.42 14.46 -14.93
#